data_3cd28115562c210fde74554792abcd8b
#
_entry.id   3cd28115562c210fde74554792abcd8b
#
_cell.length_a   1.000
_cell.length_b   1.000
_cell.length_c   1.000
_cell.angle_alpha   90.00
_cell.angle_beta   90.00
_cell.angle_gamma   90.00
#
_symmetry.space_group_name_H-M   'P 1'
#
loop_
_entity.id
_entity.type
_entity.pdbx_description
1 polymer ?
#
loop_
_entity_poly.entity_id
_entity_poly.type
_entity_poly.pdbx_seq_one_letter_code
_entity_poly.pdbx_strand_id
1 'polypeptide(L)'
;MCSEFWSGWFDHWGAKHETRSAEDLVKGMKEMLDRNISFSLYMTHGGTSFGHWGGANFPNFSPTCTSYDYDAPINESGKVTPKYFEVRNLLSNYLPEGESLPEIPDSVPTIAIPSFKLDEVAILFDNLPEPKISENIQSMEAFDQGWGSILYRTTLPASKEEQTLTITEAHDWAQVFLDGRKLATLSRLKGEGTVILPPMKEGAQLDILVEAMGRMNFGKGIYDWKGITEKVEVQSNNGVITSLKNWKVYNIPVDYAFAQNKKFVKQDNPQKYPAYYRGTFTLDKTGDTFLNMTNWSKGMVWVNGYAIGRYWEIGPQQTLYVPGCWLKKGENEVIILDMAGSVQPQTEGLQQPILDNLCVHGAAYAHRKVGENLDLAGEKPVYEGTFKSGNGWQHVKFGKEVETRFFCLEALNAYDGKDFAAIAELELLGADGKPLSRQHWKVIYADSEETEEANNIATNVFDLQESTFWHTSYSSAAKHKFPHQIVINLGEDKIVTGFSYLPRAEADKTGMIKDYRVYLK
;
A
#
# COMPACT_ATOMS: atom_id res chain seq x y z
N MET A 1 27.68 24.11 17.62
CA MET A 1 27.37 23.75 16.21
C MET A 1 26.25 22.76 16.21
N CYS A 2 25.24 22.95 15.37
CA CYS A 2 24.21 21.96 15.03
C CYS A 2 24.60 21.35 13.68
N SER A 3 24.98 20.09 13.67
CA SER A 3 25.47 19.44 12.45
C SER A 3 24.34 19.04 11.49
N GLU A 4 23.11 18.94 11.99
CA GLU A 4 21.94 18.54 11.21
C GLU A 4 20.68 19.18 11.81
N PHE A 5 20.14 20.18 11.15
CA PHE A 5 18.92 20.87 11.55
C PHE A 5 17.84 20.62 10.49
N TRP A 6 16.77 19.94 10.87
CA TRP A 6 15.79 19.40 9.94
C TRP A 6 14.78 20.44 9.47
N SER A 7 14.64 20.58 8.16
CA SER A 7 13.66 21.48 7.55
C SER A 7 12.26 20.87 7.42
N GLY A 8 12.17 19.57 7.49
CA GLY A 8 10.97 18.76 7.36
C GLY A 8 11.29 17.32 7.73
N TRP A 9 10.65 16.35 7.09
CA TRP A 9 10.93 14.93 7.21
C TRP A 9 10.55 14.18 5.92
N PHE A 10 11.02 12.95 5.76
CA PHE A 10 10.72 12.11 4.61
C PHE A 10 9.52 11.21 4.87
N ASP A 11 8.79 10.89 3.80
CA ASP A 11 7.58 10.08 3.87
C ASP A 11 7.86 8.58 3.93
N HIS A 12 6.93 7.87 4.54
CA HIS A 12 6.89 6.41 4.59
C HIS A 12 5.63 5.90 3.89
N TRP A 13 5.77 4.77 3.19
CA TRP A 13 4.62 4.11 2.57
C TRP A 13 3.58 3.72 3.61
N GLY A 14 2.33 4.13 3.39
CA GLY A 14 1.21 3.86 4.27
C GLY A 14 1.09 4.79 5.47
N ALA A 15 1.95 5.81 5.58
CA ALA A 15 1.89 6.85 6.61
C ALA A 15 1.45 8.20 6.03
N LYS A 16 1.04 9.11 6.91
CA LYS A 16 0.66 10.47 6.53
C LYS A 16 1.87 11.23 5.97
N HIS A 17 1.62 12.11 5.03
CA HIS A 17 2.63 13.03 4.49
C HIS A 17 3.18 13.93 5.59
N GLU A 18 4.51 13.96 5.68
CA GLU A 18 5.23 14.72 6.70
C GLU A 18 5.40 16.18 6.27
N THR A 19 5.05 17.09 7.17
CA THR A 19 5.21 18.54 6.94
C THR A 19 5.74 19.24 8.19
N ARG A 20 6.51 20.29 7.98
CA ARG A 20 6.96 21.19 9.03
C ARG A 20 6.68 22.63 8.62
N SER A 21 6.08 23.44 9.49
CA SER A 21 5.79 24.83 9.14
C SER A 21 7.06 25.65 8.92
N ALA A 22 7.01 26.60 7.98
CA ALA A 22 8.11 27.54 7.76
C ALA A 22 8.40 28.39 9.01
N GLU A 23 7.38 28.75 9.77
CA GLU A 23 7.50 29.51 11.01
C GLU A 23 8.33 28.76 12.06
N ASP A 24 8.07 27.45 12.26
CA ASP A 24 8.83 26.64 13.23
C ASP A 24 10.29 26.47 12.79
N LEU A 25 10.54 26.27 11.51
CA LEU A 25 11.89 26.18 10.95
C LEU A 25 12.65 27.49 11.19
N VAL A 26 12.07 28.62 10.77
CA VAL A 26 12.69 29.95 10.88
C VAL A 26 12.93 30.36 12.34
N LYS A 27 12.02 30.02 13.25
CA LYS A 27 12.18 30.26 14.69
C LYS A 27 13.43 29.55 15.24
N GLY A 28 13.60 28.26 14.94
CA GLY A 28 14.77 27.51 15.39
C GLY A 28 16.08 28.00 14.76
N MET A 29 16.06 28.36 13.47
CA MET A 29 17.23 28.97 12.80
C MET A 29 17.59 30.31 13.44
N LYS A 30 16.59 31.17 13.71
CA LYS A 30 16.83 32.47 14.38
C LYS A 30 17.45 32.32 15.73
N GLU A 31 17.02 31.36 16.57
CA GLU A 31 17.62 31.10 17.88
C GLU A 31 19.11 30.73 17.80
N MET A 32 19.50 29.98 16.75
CA MET A 32 20.90 29.64 16.51
C MET A 32 21.71 30.84 16.02
N LEU A 33 21.18 31.62 15.09
CA LEU A 33 21.82 32.82 14.55
C LEU A 33 22.03 33.87 15.61
N ASP A 34 21.02 34.16 16.44
CA ASP A 34 21.09 35.12 17.56
C ASP A 34 22.18 34.74 18.61
N ARG A 35 22.48 33.47 18.73
CA ARG A 35 23.50 32.92 19.63
C ARG A 35 24.83 32.64 18.95
N ASN A 36 24.98 33.03 17.69
CA ASN A 36 26.17 32.78 16.88
C ASN A 36 26.53 31.27 16.81
N ILE A 37 25.52 30.41 16.71
CA ILE A 37 25.67 28.95 16.56
C ILE A 37 25.66 28.60 15.08
N SER A 38 26.72 27.97 14.61
CA SER A 38 26.79 27.41 13.26
C SER A 38 25.85 26.21 13.13
N PHE A 39 25.17 26.09 12.00
CA PHE A 39 24.29 24.98 11.70
C PHE A 39 24.44 24.52 10.24
N SER A 40 24.05 23.28 9.99
CA SER A 40 23.85 22.70 8.66
C SER A 40 22.39 22.33 8.51
N LEU A 41 21.72 22.88 7.51
CA LEU A 41 20.33 22.58 7.24
C LEU A 41 20.21 21.25 6.50
N TYR A 42 19.42 20.32 7.02
CA TYR A 42 19.12 19.03 6.42
C TYR A 42 17.59 18.81 6.33
N MET A 43 16.95 18.81 5.16
CA MET A 43 17.52 19.04 3.81
C MET A 43 17.28 20.49 3.41
N THR A 44 18.21 21.13 2.71
CA THR A 44 17.96 22.40 2.01
C THR A 44 17.18 22.16 0.72
N HIS A 45 17.51 21.10 0.01
CA HIS A 45 16.87 20.63 -1.20
C HIS A 45 16.39 19.20 -0.99
N GLY A 46 15.13 18.94 -1.32
CA GLY A 46 14.58 17.61 -1.40
C GLY A 46 15.24 16.80 -2.51
N GLY A 47 15.01 15.50 -2.50
CA GLY A 47 15.60 14.60 -3.49
C GLY A 47 14.67 13.48 -3.89
N THR A 48 15.22 12.51 -4.63
CA THR A 48 14.49 11.32 -5.08
C THR A 48 15.33 10.08 -4.81
N SER A 49 14.77 9.10 -4.13
CA SER A 49 15.37 7.76 -3.96
C SER A 49 15.10 6.90 -5.21
N PHE A 50 15.73 7.28 -6.33
CA PHE A 50 15.59 6.59 -7.61
C PHE A 50 15.88 5.09 -7.50
N GLY A 51 15.25 4.29 -8.35
CA GLY A 51 15.47 2.86 -8.41
C GLY A 51 15.06 2.15 -7.12
N HIS A 52 15.94 1.31 -6.60
CA HIS A 52 15.73 0.52 -5.38
C HIS A 52 16.31 1.15 -4.10
N TRP A 53 16.74 2.42 -4.15
CA TRP A 53 17.62 3.00 -3.13
C TRP A 53 16.90 3.66 -1.95
N GLY A 54 15.56 3.65 -1.92
CA GLY A 54 14.82 4.00 -0.72
C GLY A 54 15.13 3.02 0.41
N GLY A 55 15.34 3.54 1.62
CA GLY A 55 15.61 2.75 2.82
C GLY A 55 14.35 2.40 3.62
N ALA A 56 14.55 2.05 4.89
CA ALA A 56 13.50 1.86 5.87
C ALA A 56 13.97 2.25 7.26
N ASN A 57 13.06 2.71 8.11
CA ASN A 57 13.35 3.04 9.50
C ASN A 57 13.20 1.83 10.43
N PHE A 58 13.87 1.93 11.59
CA PHE A 58 13.87 1.03 12.74
C PHE A 58 13.26 1.76 13.96
N PRO A 59 12.64 1.13 14.96
CA PRO A 59 12.60 -0.33 15.23
C PRO A 59 11.51 -1.08 14.46
N ASN A 60 10.43 -0.44 14.10
CA ASN A 60 9.40 -1.03 13.27
C ASN A 60 9.79 -0.83 11.81
N PHE A 61 9.63 -1.87 11.00
CA PHE A 61 9.88 -1.76 9.57
C PHE A 61 8.96 -0.68 8.97
N SER A 62 9.56 0.41 8.50
CA SER A 62 8.86 1.55 7.91
C SER A 62 9.58 2.00 6.64
N PRO A 63 9.19 1.45 5.46
CA PRO A 63 9.88 1.74 4.21
C PRO A 63 9.57 3.14 3.71
N THR A 64 10.63 3.84 3.28
CA THR A 64 10.54 5.21 2.78
C THR A 64 9.95 5.25 1.38
N CYS A 65 9.23 6.33 1.06
CA CYS A 65 8.74 6.63 -0.27
C CYS A 65 9.89 6.89 -1.25
N THR A 66 9.60 6.85 -2.55
CA THR A 66 10.57 7.20 -3.58
C THR A 66 10.89 8.68 -3.56
N SER A 67 9.90 9.55 -3.40
CA SER A 67 10.14 10.97 -3.19
C SER A 67 10.81 11.19 -1.83
N TYR A 68 11.87 11.97 -1.86
CA TYR A 68 12.54 12.51 -0.67
C TYR A 68 12.39 14.03 -0.69
N ASP A 69 11.19 14.52 -1.04
CA ASP A 69 10.86 15.96 -1.09
C ASP A 69 11.18 16.64 0.24
N TYR A 70 10.93 15.94 1.33
CA TYR A 70 11.31 16.33 2.68
C TYR A 70 10.57 17.57 3.19
N ASP A 71 9.60 18.08 2.45
CA ASP A 71 9.02 19.40 2.67
C ASP A 71 10.13 20.48 2.81
N ALA A 72 11.16 20.35 1.99
CA ALA A 72 12.37 21.16 2.04
C ALA A 72 12.14 22.58 1.47
N PRO A 73 13.01 23.56 1.79
CA PRO A 73 12.96 24.90 1.18
C PRO A 73 13.04 24.89 -0.34
N ILE A 74 13.79 23.96 -0.92
CA ILE A 74 13.81 23.67 -2.37
C ILE A 74 13.24 22.27 -2.55
N ASN A 75 12.15 22.13 -3.32
CA ASN A 75 11.46 20.86 -3.49
C ASN A 75 12.23 19.86 -4.38
N GLU A 76 11.70 18.63 -4.51
CA GLU A 76 12.28 17.53 -5.28
C GLU A 76 12.68 17.92 -6.71
N SER A 77 11.90 18.79 -7.38
CA SER A 77 12.19 19.27 -8.75
C SER A 77 13.07 20.52 -8.81
N GLY A 78 13.67 20.94 -7.70
CA GLY A 78 14.57 22.10 -7.65
C GLY A 78 13.85 23.46 -7.62
N LYS A 79 12.53 23.49 -7.38
CA LYS A 79 11.79 24.74 -7.25
C LYS A 79 11.79 25.25 -5.83
N VAL A 80 11.93 26.57 -5.68
CA VAL A 80 11.80 27.21 -4.37
C VAL A 80 10.36 27.14 -3.85
N THR A 81 10.22 26.88 -2.55
CA THR A 81 8.94 26.77 -1.85
C THR A 81 8.67 28.04 -1.03
N PRO A 82 7.48 28.24 -0.47
CA PRO A 82 7.23 29.32 0.50
C PRO A 82 8.25 29.31 1.67
N LYS A 83 8.65 28.13 2.12
CA LYS A 83 9.64 27.92 3.18
C LYS A 83 11.02 28.51 2.81
N TYR A 84 11.42 28.40 1.54
CA TYR A 84 12.66 29.01 1.04
C TYR A 84 12.64 30.54 1.22
N PHE A 85 11.53 31.19 0.90
CA PHE A 85 11.41 32.64 1.02
C PHE A 85 11.49 33.11 2.48
N GLU A 86 10.88 32.36 3.40
CA GLU A 86 10.96 32.68 4.82
C GLU A 86 12.38 32.51 5.37
N VAL A 87 13.09 31.44 4.97
CA VAL A 87 14.50 31.25 5.31
C VAL A 87 15.36 32.38 4.71
N ARG A 88 15.13 32.75 3.46
CA ARG A 88 15.82 33.85 2.80
C ARG A 88 15.62 35.17 3.50
N ASN A 89 14.37 35.49 3.89
CA ASN A 89 14.04 36.68 4.65
C ASN A 89 14.76 36.73 6.00
N LEU A 90 14.80 35.59 6.71
CA LEU A 90 15.56 35.51 7.96
C LEU A 90 17.04 35.81 7.72
N LEU A 91 17.67 35.13 6.78
CA LEU A 91 19.12 35.24 6.52
C LEU A 91 19.53 36.65 6.08
N SER A 92 18.67 37.41 5.38
CA SER A 92 18.94 38.77 4.98
C SER A 92 19.23 39.72 6.16
N ASN A 93 18.69 39.41 7.36
CA ASN A 93 18.91 40.23 8.56
C ASN A 93 20.27 39.98 9.23
N TYR A 94 21.02 38.96 8.80
CA TYR A 94 22.33 38.59 9.38
C TYR A 94 23.47 38.77 8.40
N LEU A 95 23.23 39.43 7.26
CA LEU A 95 24.28 39.76 6.30
C LEU A 95 25.18 40.89 6.82
N PRO A 96 26.47 40.90 6.50
CA PRO A 96 27.33 42.06 6.70
C PRO A 96 26.81 43.31 6.00
N GLU A 97 27.16 44.45 6.50
CA GLU A 97 26.77 45.75 5.94
C GLU A 97 27.25 45.86 4.46
N GLY A 98 26.34 46.19 3.57
CA GLY A 98 26.61 46.32 2.13
C GLY A 98 26.53 45.01 1.32
N GLU A 99 26.27 43.87 1.95
CA GLU A 99 26.03 42.61 1.27
C GLU A 99 24.55 42.36 1.00
N SER A 100 24.26 41.62 -0.06
CA SER A 100 22.90 41.16 -0.41
C SER A 100 22.92 39.70 -0.83
N LEU A 101 21.80 39.01 -0.63
CA LEU A 101 21.63 37.65 -1.11
C LEU A 101 21.59 37.62 -2.66
N PRO A 102 22.18 36.62 -3.31
CA PRO A 102 22.16 36.49 -4.76
C PRO A 102 20.71 36.35 -5.27
N GLU A 103 20.52 36.66 -6.56
CA GLU A 103 19.23 36.43 -7.23
C GLU A 103 18.92 34.92 -7.26
N ILE A 104 17.61 34.61 -7.23
CA ILE A 104 17.12 33.24 -7.34
C ILE A 104 17.21 32.84 -8.82
N PRO A 105 17.91 31.74 -9.17
CA PRO A 105 17.99 31.31 -10.57
C PRO A 105 16.63 30.82 -11.08
N ASP A 106 16.46 30.90 -12.41
CA ASP A 106 15.29 30.33 -13.07
C ASP A 106 15.19 28.83 -12.82
N SER A 107 13.99 28.37 -12.47
CA SER A 107 13.72 26.95 -12.30
C SER A 107 13.59 26.21 -13.62
N VAL A 108 13.95 24.92 -13.65
CA VAL A 108 13.68 24.04 -14.79
C VAL A 108 12.15 24.00 -15.02
N PRO A 109 11.69 24.17 -16.28
CA PRO A 109 10.26 24.13 -16.56
C PRO A 109 9.69 22.72 -16.33
N THR A 110 8.52 22.65 -15.71
CA THR A 110 7.73 21.42 -15.63
C THR A 110 6.75 21.35 -16.80
N ILE A 111 6.58 20.16 -17.37
CA ILE A 111 5.68 19.91 -18.50
C ILE A 111 4.60 18.90 -18.12
N ALA A 112 3.42 19.05 -18.74
CA ALA A 112 2.41 18.00 -18.73
C ALA A 112 2.62 17.07 -19.91
N ILE A 113 2.38 15.78 -19.71
CA ILE A 113 2.34 14.75 -20.75
C ILE A 113 0.90 14.25 -20.83
N PRO A 114 0.21 14.36 -21.97
CA PRO A 114 -1.13 13.80 -22.13
C PRO A 114 -1.18 12.33 -21.80
N SER A 115 -2.34 11.85 -21.34
CA SER A 115 -2.54 10.45 -21.01
C SER A 115 -2.20 9.54 -22.21
N PHE A 116 -1.43 8.50 -21.95
CA PHE A 116 -1.03 7.49 -22.93
C PHE A 116 -1.17 6.08 -22.37
N LYS A 117 -1.37 5.11 -23.26
CA LYS A 117 -1.54 3.70 -22.88
C LYS A 117 -0.22 2.97 -22.86
N LEU A 118 -0.13 1.96 -21.98
CA LEU A 118 0.91 0.95 -21.99
C LEU A 118 0.27 -0.38 -22.45
N ASP A 119 0.09 -0.54 -23.75
CA ASP A 119 -0.68 -1.63 -24.37
C ASP A 119 0.16 -2.86 -24.74
N GLU A 120 1.45 -2.84 -24.50
CA GLU A 120 2.32 -4.01 -24.62
C GLU A 120 2.55 -4.62 -23.24
N VAL A 121 2.24 -5.91 -23.07
CA VAL A 121 2.23 -6.60 -21.77
C VAL A 121 3.09 -7.85 -21.80
N ALA A 122 3.86 -8.08 -20.75
CA ALA A 122 4.60 -9.32 -20.55
C ALA A 122 4.34 -9.86 -19.13
N ILE A 123 3.65 -10.99 -19.02
CA ILE A 123 3.33 -11.64 -17.74
C ILE A 123 4.62 -12.12 -17.08
N LEU A 124 4.82 -11.82 -15.80
CA LEU A 124 6.04 -12.16 -15.07
C LEU A 124 6.27 -13.68 -15.03
N PHE A 125 5.24 -14.47 -14.73
CA PHE A 125 5.34 -15.92 -14.62
C PHE A 125 5.68 -16.62 -15.95
N ASP A 126 5.37 -16.00 -17.09
CA ASP A 126 5.73 -16.52 -18.42
C ASP A 126 7.15 -16.10 -18.85
N ASN A 127 7.81 -15.28 -18.04
CA ASN A 127 9.11 -14.67 -18.30
C ASN A 127 10.13 -14.89 -17.17
N LEU A 128 9.97 -15.98 -16.40
CA LEU A 128 10.91 -16.32 -15.32
C LEU A 128 12.29 -16.71 -15.87
N PRO A 129 13.37 -16.38 -15.16
CA PRO A 129 14.70 -16.87 -15.49
C PRO A 129 14.86 -18.36 -15.11
N GLU A 130 16.03 -18.94 -15.37
CA GLU A 130 16.34 -20.29 -14.89
C GLU A 130 16.38 -20.33 -13.35
N PRO A 131 15.77 -21.35 -12.72
CA PRO A 131 15.73 -21.44 -11.28
C PRO A 131 17.05 -21.94 -10.68
N LYS A 132 17.38 -21.45 -9.49
CA LYS A 132 18.33 -22.06 -8.58
C LYS A 132 17.59 -23.11 -7.73
N ILE A 133 18.25 -24.21 -7.38
CA ILE A 133 17.66 -25.28 -6.57
C ILE A 133 18.17 -25.17 -5.14
N SER A 134 17.26 -25.24 -4.17
CA SER A 134 17.58 -25.25 -2.75
C SER A 134 16.72 -26.26 -2.00
N GLU A 135 17.32 -27.06 -1.12
CA GLU A 135 16.55 -27.96 -0.26
C GLU A 135 15.68 -27.19 0.74
N ASN A 136 16.23 -26.16 1.35
CA ASN A 136 15.58 -25.37 2.38
C ASN A 136 15.36 -23.94 1.90
N ILE A 137 14.44 -23.23 2.55
CA ILE A 137 14.25 -21.80 2.34
C ILE A 137 15.50 -21.03 2.79
N GLN A 138 15.88 -20.00 2.07
CA GLN A 138 16.99 -19.11 2.40
C GLN A 138 16.65 -17.70 1.93
N SER A 139 17.33 -16.71 2.50
CA SER A 139 17.16 -15.31 2.14
C SER A 139 17.56 -15.03 0.68
N MET A 140 17.12 -13.91 0.14
CA MET A 140 17.44 -13.44 -1.21
C MET A 140 18.96 -13.33 -1.43
N GLU A 141 19.70 -12.91 -0.43
CA GLU A 141 21.16 -12.73 -0.48
C GLU A 141 21.92 -14.06 -0.64
N ALA A 142 21.37 -15.17 -0.12
CA ALA A 142 21.94 -16.50 -0.34
C ALA A 142 21.89 -16.96 -1.81
N PHE A 143 21.08 -16.28 -2.61
CA PHE A 143 20.95 -16.50 -4.05
C PHE A 143 21.62 -15.38 -4.89
N ASP A 144 22.56 -14.62 -4.31
CA ASP A 144 23.31 -13.53 -4.95
C ASP A 144 22.40 -12.40 -5.46
N GLN A 145 21.34 -12.09 -4.73
CA GLN A 145 20.43 -10.99 -5.10
C GLN A 145 20.21 -10.06 -3.90
N GLY A 146 20.42 -8.76 -4.09
CA GLY A 146 20.33 -7.75 -3.04
C GLY A 146 19.09 -6.87 -3.09
N TRP A 147 18.33 -6.87 -4.21
CA TRP A 147 17.14 -6.04 -4.44
C TRP A 147 16.20 -6.68 -5.45
N GLY A 148 15.03 -6.08 -5.67
CA GLY A 148 14.02 -6.58 -6.58
C GLY A 148 13.10 -7.59 -5.93
N SER A 149 12.69 -8.62 -6.68
CA SER A 149 11.79 -9.66 -6.21
C SER A 149 12.43 -11.04 -6.33
N ILE A 150 11.97 -11.98 -5.52
CA ILE A 150 12.40 -13.37 -5.56
C ILE A 150 11.17 -14.28 -5.51
N LEU A 151 11.13 -15.29 -6.37
CA LEU A 151 10.05 -16.27 -6.37
C LEU A 151 10.54 -17.61 -5.83
N TYR A 152 9.88 -18.10 -4.80
CA TYR A 152 10.08 -19.41 -4.24
C TYR A 152 8.95 -20.32 -4.69
N ARG A 153 9.28 -21.43 -5.36
CA ARG A 153 8.33 -22.43 -5.88
C ARG A 153 8.61 -23.80 -5.31
N THR A 154 7.57 -24.47 -4.79
CA THR A 154 7.62 -25.88 -4.40
C THR A 154 6.29 -26.54 -4.74
N THR A 155 6.17 -27.85 -4.47
CA THR A 155 4.93 -28.61 -4.63
C THR A 155 4.42 -29.09 -3.28
N LEU A 156 3.09 -29.15 -3.15
CA LEU A 156 2.39 -29.59 -1.95
C LEU A 156 1.78 -30.98 -2.15
N PRO A 157 1.72 -31.80 -1.08
CA PRO A 157 0.98 -33.07 -1.10
C PRO A 157 -0.54 -32.82 -1.17
N ALA A 158 -1.28 -33.84 -1.59
CA ALA A 158 -2.74 -33.75 -1.62
C ALA A 158 -3.32 -33.51 -0.21
N SER A 159 -4.34 -32.66 -0.16
CA SER A 159 -5.16 -32.47 1.04
C SER A 159 -6.64 -32.39 0.66
N LYS A 160 -7.49 -33.07 1.42
CA LYS A 160 -8.96 -32.97 1.25
C LYS A 160 -9.55 -31.86 2.12
N GLU A 161 -8.77 -31.31 3.03
CA GLU A 161 -9.16 -30.29 3.98
C GLU A 161 -8.32 -29.04 3.80
N GLU A 162 -8.80 -27.93 4.28
CA GLU A 162 -8.03 -26.69 4.38
C GLU A 162 -6.83 -26.91 5.30
N GLN A 163 -5.75 -26.17 5.02
CA GLN A 163 -4.52 -26.19 5.80
C GLN A 163 -4.05 -24.75 6.02
N THR A 164 -3.29 -24.52 7.07
CA THR A 164 -2.68 -23.22 7.32
C THR A 164 -1.24 -23.21 6.84
N LEU A 165 -0.92 -22.38 5.86
CA LEU A 165 0.44 -22.06 5.46
C LEU A 165 0.96 -20.92 6.35
N THR A 166 2.10 -21.12 6.99
CA THR A 166 2.82 -20.09 7.76
C THR A 166 4.14 -19.78 7.08
N ILE A 167 4.34 -18.51 6.74
CA ILE A 167 5.58 -17.99 6.20
C ILE A 167 6.19 -17.09 7.27
N THR A 168 7.26 -17.57 7.91
CA THR A 168 7.92 -16.82 8.98
C THR A 168 8.96 -15.90 8.37
N GLU A 169 8.86 -14.62 8.71
CA GLU A 169 9.75 -13.54 8.26
C GLU A 169 9.84 -13.42 6.73
N ALA A 170 8.68 -13.09 6.09
CA ALA A 170 8.63 -12.65 4.70
C ALA A 170 8.99 -11.16 4.60
N HIS A 171 10.15 -10.87 4.03
CA HIS A 171 10.71 -9.51 3.91
C HIS A 171 10.70 -9.03 2.45
N ASP A 172 9.70 -8.19 2.00
CA ASP A 172 8.86 -7.37 2.89
C ASP A 172 7.38 -7.46 2.48
N TRP A 173 7.10 -7.72 1.19
CA TRP A 173 5.77 -7.83 0.65
C TRP A 173 5.67 -9.07 -0.23
N ALA A 174 4.76 -9.97 0.10
CA ALA A 174 4.68 -11.27 -0.56
C ALA A 174 3.29 -11.53 -1.16
N GLN A 175 3.27 -12.21 -2.29
CA GLN A 175 2.08 -12.78 -2.89
C GLN A 175 2.17 -14.29 -2.90
N VAL A 176 1.11 -14.96 -2.48
CA VAL A 176 1.02 -16.42 -2.42
C VAL A 176 0.05 -16.91 -3.49
N PHE A 177 0.52 -17.86 -4.30
CA PHE A 177 -0.28 -18.47 -5.37
C PHE A 177 -0.30 -20.00 -5.21
N LEU A 178 -1.44 -20.60 -5.52
CA LEU A 178 -1.61 -22.05 -5.61
C LEU A 178 -2.12 -22.39 -7.01
N ASP A 179 -1.37 -23.25 -7.73
CA ASP A 179 -1.65 -23.59 -9.12
C ASP A 179 -1.91 -22.36 -10.02
N GLY A 180 -1.11 -21.30 -9.84
CA GLY A 180 -1.21 -20.03 -10.53
C GLY A 180 -2.36 -19.12 -10.07
N ARG A 181 -3.22 -19.54 -9.14
CA ARG A 181 -4.26 -18.71 -8.55
C ARG A 181 -3.72 -17.97 -7.33
N LYS A 182 -3.83 -16.65 -7.30
CA LYS A 182 -3.48 -15.84 -6.13
C LYS A 182 -4.42 -16.16 -4.96
N LEU A 183 -3.85 -16.52 -3.82
CA LEU A 183 -4.58 -16.76 -2.58
C LEU A 183 -4.54 -15.56 -1.64
N ALA A 184 -3.35 -14.95 -1.47
CA ALA A 184 -3.16 -13.86 -0.51
C ALA A 184 -2.05 -12.91 -0.93
N THR A 185 -2.06 -11.75 -0.31
CA THR A 185 -0.95 -10.80 -0.23
C THR A 185 -0.60 -10.64 1.24
N LEU A 186 0.68 -10.72 1.58
CA LEU A 186 1.20 -10.58 2.94
C LEU A 186 2.11 -9.35 3.00
N SER A 187 1.96 -8.55 4.03
CA SER A 187 2.75 -7.33 4.22
C SER A 187 3.47 -7.36 5.57
N ARG A 188 4.79 -7.15 5.54
CA ARG A 188 5.60 -6.97 6.75
C ARG A 188 5.13 -5.78 7.58
N LEU A 189 4.62 -4.71 6.94
CA LEU A 189 4.05 -3.55 7.64
C LEU A 189 2.90 -3.93 8.58
N LYS A 190 2.17 -4.99 8.26
CA LYS A 190 1.02 -5.47 9.03
C LYS A 190 1.34 -6.69 9.89
N GLY A 191 2.57 -7.23 9.84
CA GLY A 191 2.95 -8.46 10.55
C GLY A 191 2.27 -9.72 10.00
N GLU A 192 1.84 -9.71 8.73
CA GLU A 192 1.12 -10.82 8.11
C GLU A 192 2.08 -11.96 7.72
N GLY A 193 1.72 -13.20 8.02
CA GLY A 193 2.56 -14.38 7.72
C GLY A 193 1.77 -15.68 7.51
N THR A 194 0.42 -15.66 7.55
CA THR A 194 -0.41 -16.86 7.43
C THR A 194 -1.38 -16.80 6.26
N VAL A 195 -1.62 -17.93 5.63
CA VAL A 195 -2.55 -18.09 4.50
C VAL A 195 -3.31 -19.41 4.64
N ILE A 196 -4.60 -19.40 4.38
CA ILE A 196 -5.39 -20.62 4.28
C ILE A 196 -5.23 -21.23 2.88
N LEU A 197 -4.73 -22.44 2.84
CA LEU A 197 -4.67 -23.27 1.63
C LEU A 197 -5.97 -24.06 1.49
N PRO A 198 -6.68 -23.96 0.36
CA PRO A 198 -7.86 -24.78 0.12
C PRO A 198 -7.50 -26.26 -0.08
N PRO A 199 -8.46 -27.19 -0.08
CA PRO A 199 -8.24 -28.55 -0.52
C PRO A 199 -7.52 -28.61 -1.87
N MET A 200 -6.51 -29.48 -2.00
CA MET A 200 -5.63 -29.53 -3.17
C MET A 200 -5.27 -30.95 -3.59
N LYS A 201 -4.87 -31.10 -4.83
CA LYS A 201 -4.40 -32.36 -5.41
C LYS A 201 -2.91 -32.55 -5.12
N GLU A 202 -2.44 -33.81 -5.26
CA GLU A 202 -1.01 -34.13 -5.20
C GLU A 202 -0.23 -33.35 -6.26
N GLY A 203 0.90 -32.75 -5.85
CA GLY A 203 1.75 -31.96 -6.71
C GLY A 203 1.23 -30.55 -6.99
N ALA A 204 0.26 -30.04 -6.23
CA ALA A 204 -0.19 -28.66 -6.34
C ALA A 204 0.99 -27.70 -6.20
N GLN A 205 1.13 -26.76 -7.15
CA GLN A 205 2.26 -25.84 -7.18
C GLN A 205 2.00 -24.65 -6.25
N LEU A 206 2.89 -24.51 -5.25
CA LEU A 206 2.93 -23.32 -4.39
C LEU A 206 3.99 -22.35 -4.90
N ASP A 207 3.58 -21.11 -5.17
CA ASP A 207 4.45 -20.00 -5.51
C ASP A 207 4.35 -18.89 -4.47
N ILE A 208 5.50 -18.45 -3.94
CA ILE A 208 5.60 -17.31 -3.03
C ILE A 208 6.51 -16.28 -3.67
N LEU A 209 5.94 -15.21 -4.19
CA LEU A 209 6.66 -14.09 -4.79
C LEU A 209 6.86 -13.01 -3.75
N VAL A 210 8.11 -12.75 -3.38
CA VAL A 210 8.47 -11.76 -2.35
C VAL A 210 9.17 -10.57 -3.00
N GLU A 211 8.67 -9.37 -2.77
CA GLU A 211 9.33 -8.12 -3.13
C GLU A 211 10.13 -7.59 -1.95
N ALA A 212 11.40 -7.33 -2.18
CA ALA A 212 12.26 -6.62 -1.25
C ALA A 212 12.00 -5.10 -1.37
N MET A 213 11.53 -4.50 -0.31
CA MET A 213 11.42 -3.04 -0.20
C MET A 213 12.73 -2.43 0.34
N GLY A 214 12.69 -1.22 0.85
CA GLY A 214 13.84 -0.57 1.47
C GLY A 214 14.44 -1.40 2.60
N ARG A 215 15.77 -1.38 2.72
CA ARG A 215 16.46 -1.99 3.86
C ARG A 215 16.49 -1.02 5.03
N MET A 216 16.39 -1.56 6.23
CA MET A 216 16.66 -0.76 7.43
C MET A 216 18.08 -0.22 7.39
N ASN A 217 18.23 1.09 7.44
CA ASN A 217 19.52 1.79 7.29
C ASN A 217 19.98 2.48 8.59
N PHE A 218 19.26 2.23 9.68
CA PHE A 218 19.52 2.90 10.96
C PHE A 218 19.32 1.93 12.14
N GLY A 219 20.13 2.12 13.19
CA GLY A 219 20.02 1.39 14.45
C GLY A 219 20.44 -0.08 14.36
N LYS A 220 19.87 -0.91 15.25
CA LYS A 220 20.21 -2.33 15.34
C LYS A 220 19.63 -3.19 14.22
N GLY A 221 18.75 -2.63 13.38
CA GLY A 221 18.07 -3.34 12.29
C GLY A 221 18.84 -3.40 10.96
N ILE A 222 20.10 -2.96 10.91
CA ILE A 222 20.90 -2.89 9.66
C ILE A 222 21.22 -4.26 9.02
N TYR A 223 20.94 -5.38 9.70
CA TYR A 223 21.05 -6.75 9.19
C TYR A 223 19.73 -7.24 8.59
N ASP A 224 19.04 -6.39 7.86
CA ASP A 224 17.73 -6.63 7.28
C ASP A 224 17.82 -7.49 6.01
N TRP A 225 17.94 -8.81 6.18
CA TRP A 225 17.91 -9.78 5.09
C TRP A 225 16.55 -9.78 4.37
N LYS A 226 16.53 -10.05 3.06
CA LYS A 226 15.34 -9.99 2.21
C LYS A 226 14.90 -11.37 1.71
N GLY A 227 13.69 -11.46 1.15
CA GLY A 227 13.07 -12.73 0.79
C GLY A 227 12.42 -13.39 2.00
N ILE A 228 12.41 -14.70 2.06
CA ILE A 228 11.96 -15.47 3.23
C ILE A 228 13.20 -15.85 4.05
N THR A 229 13.31 -15.35 5.26
CA THR A 229 14.55 -15.45 6.05
C THR A 229 14.56 -16.56 7.08
N GLU A 230 13.38 -17.16 7.40
CA GLU A 230 13.31 -18.25 8.37
C GLU A 230 12.74 -19.54 7.76
N LYS A 231 11.42 -19.71 7.76
CA LYS A 231 10.79 -20.97 7.37
C LYS A 231 9.42 -20.82 6.74
N VAL A 232 9.03 -21.87 6.01
CA VAL A 232 7.68 -22.02 5.46
C VAL A 232 7.13 -23.36 5.89
N GLU A 233 5.99 -23.37 6.58
CA GLU A 233 5.38 -24.54 7.18
C GLU A 233 3.91 -24.64 6.81
N VAL A 234 3.42 -25.88 6.70
CA VAL A 234 1.99 -26.17 6.53
C VAL A 234 1.51 -26.93 7.75
N GLN A 235 0.45 -26.43 8.36
CA GLN A 235 -0.25 -27.08 9.46
C GLN A 235 -1.58 -27.65 8.97
N SER A 236 -1.76 -28.93 9.17
CA SER A 236 -3.01 -29.64 8.91
C SER A 236 -4.01 -29.50 10.08
N ASN A 237 -5.30 -29.73 9.83
CA ASN A 237 -6.36 -29.61 10.83
C ASN A 237 -6.18 -30.50 12.06
N ASN A 238 -5.41 -31.61 11.95
CA ASN A 238 -5.06 -32.46 13.09
C ASN A 238 -3.84 -31.94 13.88
N GLY A 239 -3.32 -30.75 13.56
CA GLY A 239 -2.21 -30.10 14.25
C GLY A 239 -0.82 -30.52 13.82
N VAL A 240 -0.67 -31.40 12.82
CA VAL A 240 0.65 -31.78 12.29
C VAL A 240 1.24 -30.63 11.49
N ILE A 241 2.47 -30.22 11.87
CA ILE A 241 3.23 -29.17 11.18
C ILE A 241 4.30 -29.83 10.31
N THR A 242 4.38 -29.42 9.06
CA THR A 242 5.37 -29.90 8.07
C THR A 242 6.11 -28.72 7.47
N SER A 243 7.44 -28.68 7.63
CA SER A 243 8.28 -27.69 6.96
C SER A 243 8.44 -28.03 5.49
N LEU A 244 8.20 -27.05 4.61
CA LEU A 244 8.31 -27.23 3.17
C LEU A 244 9.76 -27.22 2.71
N LYS A 245 10.08 -28.05 1.75
CA LYS A 245 11.42 -28.27 1.19
C LYS A 245 11.41 -28.33 -0.33
N ASN A 246 12.62 -28.50 -0.93
CA ASN A 246 12.81 -28.70 -2.38
C ASN A 246 12.32 -27.53 -3.22
N TRP A 247 12.93 -26.38 -3.00
CA TRP A 247 12.55 -25.13 -3.64
C TRP A 247 13.25 -24.92 -4.97
N LYS A 248 12.49 -24.45 -5.97
CA LYS A 248 12.98 -23.77 -7.16
C LYS A 248 12.91 -22.26 -6.89
N VAL A 249 14.05 -21.59 -6.92
CA VAL A 249 14.16 -20.17 -6.57
C VAL A 249 14.54 -19.38 -7.80
N TYR A 250 13.76 -18.35 -8.13
CA TYR A 250 13.94 -17.52 -9.31
C TYR A 250 14.33 -16.10 -8.89
N ASN A 251 15.52 -15.67 -9.30
CA ASN A 251 15.99 -14.31 -9.09
C ASN A 251 15.32 -13.36 -10.07
N ILE A 252 14.65 -12.34 -9.55
CA ILE A 252 13.94 -11.31 -10.32
C ILE A 252 14.50 -9.95 -9.89
N PRO A 253 15.65 -9.52 -10.45
CA PRO A 253 16.35 -8.31 -9.98
C PRO A 253 15.59 -7.02 -10.20
N VAL A 254 14.58 -7.01 -11.08
CA VAL A 254 13.74 -5.84 -11.37
C VAL A 254 14.62 -4.64 -11.74
N ASP A 255 15.57 -4.85 -12.65
CA ASP A 255 16.34 -3.81 -13.31
C ASP A 255 15.88 -3.62 -14.78
N TYR A 256 16.35 -2.55 -15.43
CA TYR A 256 15.93 -2.27 -16.81
C TYR A 256 16.39 -3.35 -17.79
N ALA A 257 17.60 -3.89 -17.63
CA ALA A 257 18.12 -4.95 -18.48
C ALA A 257 17.24 -6.21 -18.40
N PHE A 258 16.70 -6.50 -17.23
CA PHE A 258 15.76 -7.61 -17.04
C PHE A 258 14.38 -7.27 -17.64
N ALA A 259 13.86 -6.06 -17.43
CA ALA A 259 12.55 -5.63 -17.87
C ALA A 259 12.42 -5.52 -19.40
N GLN A 260 13.39 -4.87 -20.07
CA GLN A 260 13.33 -4.63 -21.53
C GLN A 260 13.32 -5.91 -22.38
N ASN A 261 13.90 -7.01 -21.88
CA ASN A 261 14.06 -8.28 -22.59
C ASN A 261 12.86 -9.23 -22.42
N LYS A 262 11.73 -8.77 -21.89
CA LYS A 262 10.53 -9.59 -21.75
C LYS A 262 9.83 -9.82 -23.08
N LYS A 263 9.07 -10.91 -23.16
CA LYS A 263 8.22 -11.22 -24.33
C LYS A 263 6.95 -10.40 -24.25
N PHE A 264 7.02 -9.15 -24.69
CA PHE A 264 5.85 -8.28 -24.77
C PHE A 264 4.90 -8.70 -25.89
N VAL A 265 3.62 -8.69 -25.58
CA VAL A 265 2.54 -8.88 -26.55
C VAL A 265 1.56 -7.72 -26.43
N LYS A 266 1.01 -7.27 -27.57
CA LYS A 266 0.02 -6.19 -27.55
C LYS A 266 -1.30 -6.71 -26.99
N GLN A 267 -1.81 -5.99 -25.97
CA GLN A 267 -3.00 -6.41 -25.22
C GLN A 267 -3.68 -5.21 -24.55
N ASP A 268 -4.97 -5.06 -24.73
CA ASP A 268 -5.76 -3.96 -24.18
C ASP A 268 -6.35 -4.24 -22.77
N ASN A 269 -6.32 -5.49 -22.30
CA ASN A 269 -6.96 -5.88 -21.05
C ASN A 269 -5.98 -5.91 -19.88
N PRO A 270 -6.36 -5.37 -18.71
CA PRO A 270 -5.57 -5.46 -17.50
C PRO A 270 -5.27 -6.90 -17.10
N GLN A 271 -4.06 -7.15 -16.63
CA GLN A 271 -3.64 -8.47 -16.17
C GLN A 271 -3.99 -8.67 -14.69
N LYS A 272 -4.34 -9.91 -14.34
CA LYS A 272 -4.59 -10.31 -12.95
C LYS A 272 -3.31 -10.74 -12.20
N TYR A 273 -2.19 -10.92 -12.90
CA TYR A 273 -0.91 -11.39 -12.37
C TYR A 273 0.14 -10.29 -12.42
N PRO A 274 1.26 -10.40 -11.67
CA PRO A 274 2.37 -9.50 -11.86
C PRO A 274 2.80 -9.46 -13.32
N ALA A 275 2.85 -8.25 -13.89
CA ALA A 275 3.16 -8.08 -15.32
C ALA A 275 3.95 -6.80 -15.55
N TYR A 276 4.77 -6.83 -16.59
CA TYR A 276 5.41 -5.65 -17.17
C TYR A 276 4.49 -5.07 -18.24
N TYR A 277 4.35 -3.76 -18.21
CA TYR A 277 3.61 -2.97 -19.19
C TYR A 277 4.58 -2.03 -19.89
N ARG A 278 4.49 -1.90 -21.21
CA ARG A 278 5.31 -1.00 -22.00
C ARG A 278 4.44 -0.12 -22.89
N GLY A 279 4.82 1.15 -22.99
CA GLY A 279 4.17 2.13 -23.84
C GLY A 279 5.12 3.26 -24.19
N THR A 280 4.69 4.13 -25.11
CA THR A 280 5.47 5.30 -25.55
C THR A 280 4.64 6.57 -25.56
N PHE A 281 5.31 7.69 -25.42
CA PHE A 281 4.74 9.03 -25.63
C PHE A 281 5.74 9.90 -26.41
N THR A 282 5.24 10.96 -27.05
CA THR A 282 6.06 11.84 -27.88
C THR A 282 6.12 13.26 -27.29
N LEU A 283 7.31 13.87 -27.32
CA LEU A 283 7.52 15.24 -26.84
C LEU A 283 8.11 16.13 -27.94
N ASP A 284 7.58 17.36 -28.04
CA ASP A 284 8.18 18.41 -28.86
C ASP A 284 9.30 19.16 -28.12
N LYS A 285 9.23 19.22 -26.80
CA LYS A 285 10.23 19.82 -25.90
C LYS A 285 10.31 19.05 -24.59
N THR A 286 11.48 19.02 -24.00
CA THR A 286 11.76 18.38 -22.72
C THR A 286 11.56 19.35 -21.54
N GLY A 287 11.28 18.82 -20.38
CA GLY A 287 11.12 19.49 -19.10
C GLY A 287 10.85 18.44 -18.02
N ASP A 288 10.92 18.82 -16.77
CA ASP A 288 10.59 17.91 -15.66
C ASP A 288 9.11 17.59 -15.68
N THR A 289 8.76 16.41 -15.19
CA THR A 289 7.35 16.00 -15.05
C THR A 289 7.18 15.03 -13.89
N PHE A 290 5.94 14.81 -13.47
CA PHE A 290 5.58 13.86 -12.43
C PHE A 290 4.63 12.81 -13.01
N LEU A 291 5.13 11.58 -13.17
CA LEU A 291 4.34 10.49 -13.75
C LEU A 291 3.25 10.06 -12.76
N ASN A 292 2.00 10.11 -13.21
CA ASN A 292 0.83 9.81 -12.38
C ASN A 292 0.65 8.30 -12.22
N MET A 293 0.78 7.79 -10.99
CA MET A 293 0.69 6.36 -10.67
C MET A 293 -0.65 5.95 -10.03
N THR A 294 -1.64 6.85 -9.96
CA THR A 294 -2.93 6.59 -9.29
C THR A 294 -3.74 5.43 -9.89
N ASN A 295 -3.47 5.04 -11.15
CA ASN A 295 -4.10 3.89 -11.81
C ASN A 295 -3.35 2.57 -11.59
N TRP A 296 -2.24 2.59 -10.87
CA TRP A 296 -1.32 1.48 -10.70
C TRP A 296 -1.28 1.03 -9.25
N SER A 297 -1.06 -0.26 -9.01
CA SER A 297 -1.13 -0.81 -7.66
C SER A 297 0.21 -0.70 -6.91
N LYS A 298 1.21 -1.44 -7.32
CA LYS A 298 2.51 -1.50 -6.65
C LYS A 298 3.59 -2.02 -7.60
N GLY A 299 4.75 -1.38 -7.61
CA GLY A 299 5.84 -1.87 -8.43
C GLY A 299 6.95 -0.87 -8.69
N MET A 300 7.46 -0.88 -9.91
CA MET A 300 8.65 -0.15 -10.35
C MET A 300 8.45 0.46 -11.74
N VAL A 301 9.05 1.62 -11.97
CA VAL A 301 8.95 2.35 -13.26
C VAL A 301 10.31 2.64 -13.85
N TRP A 302 10.41 2.52 -15.17
CA TRP A 302 11.57 2.97 -15.98
C TRP A 302 11.08 3.91 -17.09
N VAL A 303 11.84 4.98 -17.31
CA VAL A 303 11.64 5.92 -18.42
C VAL A 303 12.93 6.01 -19.20
N ASN A 304 12.93 5.69 -20.50
CA ASN A 304 14.12 5.67 -21.36
C ASN A 304 15.30 4.87 -20.78
N GLY A 305 15.02 3.81 -20.02
CA GLY A 305 16.03 2.98 -19.36
C GLY A 305 16.45 3.44 -17.96
N TYR A 306 16.05 4.62 -17.52
CA TYR A 306 16.32 5.12 -16.17
C TYR A 306 15.28 4.59 -15.19
N ALA A 307 15.73 3.98 -14.10
CA ALA A 307 14.87 3.50 -13.03
C ALA A 307 14.36 4.69 -12.19
N ILE A 308 13.10 5.05 -12.38
CA ILE A 308 12.49 6.21 -11.71
C ILE A 308 12.24 5.91 -10.23
N GLY A 309 11.82 4.71 -9.91
CA GLY A 309 11.61 4.29 -8.53
C GLY A 309 10.38 3.41 -8.34
N ARG A 310 10.13 3.11 -7.08
CA ARG A 310 8.97 2.36 -6.63
C ARG A 310 7.75 3.25 -6.52
N TYR A 311 6.60 2.67 -6.77
CA TYR A 311 5.32 3.24 -6.43
C TYR A 311 4.49 2.21 -5.65
N TRP A 312 3.57 2.71 -4.85
CA TRP A 312 2.62 1.90 -4.13
C TRP A 312 1.33 2.69 -3.92
N GLU A 313 0.21 2.11 -4.32
CA GLU A 313 -1.12 2.71 -4.26
C GLU A 313 -1.54 3.21 -2.87
N ILE A 314 -0.96 2.63 -1.79
CA ILE A 314 -1.28 3.07 -0.43
C ILE A 314 -0.83 4.51 -0.14
N GLY A 315 0.08 5.07 -0.93
CA GLY A 315 0.57 6.44 -0.76
C GLY A 315 1.47 6.67 0.46
N PRO A 316 1.68 7.91 0.86
CA PRO A 316 1.02 9.15 0.41
C PRO A 316 1.46 9.64 -0.97
N GLN A 317 2.62 9.23 -1.44
CA GLN A 317 3.13 9.57 -2.77
C GLN A 317 2.36 8.82 -3.87
N GLN A 318 1.78 9.57 -4.82
CA GLN A 318 1.02 9.04 -5.96
C GLN A 318 1.64 9.38 -7.32
N THR A 319 2.73 10.14 -7.34
CA THR A 319 3.46 10.51 -8.56
C THR A 319 4.94 10.22 -8.43
N LEU A 320 5.61 9.95 -9.55
CA LEU A 320 7.06 9.76 -9.60
C LEU A 320 7.72 10.89 -10.40
N TYR A 321 8.72 11.54 -9.81
CA TYR A 321 9.49 12.58 -10.45
C TYR A 321 10.33 12.03 -11.61
N VAL A 322 10.20 12.66 -12.79
CA VAL A 322 10.97 12.35 -13.99
C VAL A 322 11.78 13.58 -14.40
N PRO A 323 13.10 13.57 -14.20
CA PRO A 323 13.96 14.66 -14.63
C PRO A 323 13.92 14.88 -16.14
N GLY A 324 13.77 16.13 -16.58
CA GLY A 324 13.70 16.49 -17.99
C GLY A 324 14.95 16.11 -18.78
N CYS A 325 16.11 15.98 -18.13
CA CYS A 325 17.36 15.52 -18.76
C CYS A 325 17.33 14.02 -19.13
N TRP A 326 16.39 13.20 -18.59
CA TRP A 326 16.17 11.81 -18.98
C TRP A 326 15.14 11.66 -20.10
N LEU A 327 14.48 12.76 -20.44
CA LEU A 327 13.52 12.83 -21.55
C LEU A 327 14.21 13.34 -22.82
N LYS A 328 13.66 12.98 -23.98
CA LYS A 328 14.15 13.40 -25.29
C LYS A 328 13.01 13.94 -26.16
N LYS A 329 13.34 14.82 -27.10
CA LYS A 329 12.42 15.17 -28.18
C LYS A 329 12.10 13.95 -29.02
N GLY A 330 10.87 13.79 -29.45
CA GLY A 330 10.39 12.60 -30.12
C GLY A 330 9.89 11.55 -29.13
N GLU A 331 10.01 10.30 -29.48
CA GLU A 331 9.46 9.16 -28.74
C GLU A 331 10.26 8.86 -27.46
N ASN A 332 9.54 8.65 -26.36
CA ASN A 332 10.05 8.25 -25.06
C ASN A 332 9.34 6.96 -24.62
N GLU A 333 10.10 5.98 -24.13
CA GLU A 333 9.60 4.69 -23.64
C GLU A 333 9.33 4.74 -22.15
N VAL A 334 8.24 4.10 -21.73
CA VAL A 334 7.95 3.79 -20.33
C VAL A 334 7.72 2.30 -20.17
N ILE A 335 8.38 1.69 -19.18
CA ILE A 335 8.09 0.34 -18.72
C ILE A 335 7.65 0.43 -17.25
N ILE A 336 6.55 -0.24 -16.93
CA ILE A 336 6.03 -0.35 -15.57
C ILE A 336 5.90 -1.81 -15.20
N LEU A 337 6.55 -2.25 -14.13
CA LEU A 337 6.19 -3.51 -13.48
C LEU A 337 5.05 -3.23 -12.51
N ASP A 338 3.92 -3.90 -12.68
CA ASP A 338 2.82 -3.88 -11.73
C ASP A 338 2.66 -5.26 -11.07
N MET A 339 2.76 -5.30 -9.75
CA MET A 339 2.81 -6.54 -8.97
C MET A 339 1.41 -7.07 -8.63
N ALA A 340 0.40 -6.23 -8.53
CA ALA A 340 -0.93 -6.62 -8.05
C ALA A 340 -2.02 -6.61 -9.13
N GLY A 341 -1.71 -6.11 -10.31
CA GLY A 341 -2.60 -6.03 -11.46
C GLY A 341 -3.26 -4.66 -11.61
N SER A 342 -2.88 -3.92 -12.66
CA SER A 342 -3.47 -2.62 -13.00
C SER A 342 -4.91 -2.77 -13.50
N VAL A 343 -5.76 -1.83 -13.09
CA VAL A 343 -7.15 -1.74 -13.58
C VAL A 343 -7.21 -1.06 -14.95
N GLN A 344 -6.33 -0.08 -15.18
CA GLN A 344 -6.23 0.67 -16.44
C GLN A 344 -4.75 0.94 -16.74
N PRO A 345 -4.14 0.25 -17.72
CA PRO A 345 -2.72 0.41 -18.04
C PRO A 345 -2.49 1.69 -18.85
N GLN A 346 -2.69 2.82 -18.21
CA GLN A 346 -2.43 4.15 -18.76
C GLN A 346 -1.87 5.08 -17.68
N THR A 347 -1.12 6.08 -18.10
CA THR A 347 -0.57 7.11 -17.22
C THR A 347 -0.45 8.43 -17.97
N GLU A 348 -0.09 9.48 -17.27
CA GLU A 348 0.12 10.84 -17.77
C GLU A 348 1.23 11.51 -16.98
N GLY A 349 1.79 12.60 -17.50
CA GLY A 349 2.74 13.43 -16.76
C GLY A 349 2.07 14.70 -16.24
N LEU A 350 2.22 14.94 -14.94
CA LEU A 350 1.69 16.14 -14.27
C LEU A 350 2.77 17.19 -14.09
N GLN A 351 2.37 18.46 -14.01
CA GLN A 351 3.27 19.58 -13.74
C GLN A 351 3.54 19.79 -12.24
N GLN A 352 2.75 19.15 -11.37
CA GLN A 352 2.89 19.18 -9.92
C GLN A 352 2.84 17.76 -9.37
N PRO A 353 3.58 17.45 -8.30
CA PRO A 353 3.50 16.16 -7.64
C PRO A 353 2.19 15.99 -6.85
N ILE A 354 1.86 14.74 -6.55
CA ILE A 354 0.87 14.33 -5.56
C ILE A 354 1.63 13.56 -4.49
N LEU A 355 1.86 14.16 -3.32
CA LEU A 355 2.66 13.61 -2.23
C LEU A 355 1.86 13.39 -0.93
N ASP A 356 0.60 13.85 -0.88
CA ASP A 356 -0.25 13.88 0.31
C ASP A 356 -1.56 13.06 0.16
N ASN A 357 -1.62 12.17 -0.82
CA ASN A 357 -2.79 11.32 -1.05
C ASN A 357 -2.57 9.93 -0.45
N LEU A 358 -2.89 9.79 0.83
CA LEU A 358 -2.80 8.53 1.55
C LEU A 358 -4.02 7.65 1.22
N CYS A 359 -3.74 6.48 0.64
CA CYS A 359 -4.73 5.45 0.29
C CYS A 359 -4.32 4.15 1.02
N VAL A 360 -4.51 4.09 2.32
CA VAL A 360 -3.99 3.02 3.21
C VAL A 360 -4.45 1.61 2.80
N HIS A 361 -5.34 1.51 1.80
CA HIS A 361 -6.03 0.28 1.41
C HIS A 361 -5.87 -0.13 -0.05
N GLY A 362 -5.02 0.55 -0.78
CA GLY A 362 -4.75 0.24 -2.16
C GLY A 362 -5.83 0.71 -3.15
N ALA A 363 -5.57 0.57 -4.45
CA ALA A 363 -6.47 0.97 -5.55
C ALA A 363 -7.88 0.34 -5.44
N ALA A 364 -8.01 -0.79 -4.74
CA ALA A 364 -9.30 -1.34 -4.36
C ALA A 364 -10.17 -0.34 -3.59
N TYR A 365 -9.53 0.63 -2.94
CA TYR A 365 -10.15 1.65 -2.09
C TYR A 365 -10.01 3.07 -2.63
N ALA A 366 -9.28 3.30 -3.71
CA ALA A 366 -9.18 4.61 -4.36
C ALA A 366 -10.55 5.20 -4.75
N HIS A 367 -11.58 4.35 -4.84
CA HIS A 367 -12.97 4.74 -5.08
C HIS A 367 -13.85 4.65 -3.83
N ARG A 368 -13.26 4.36 -2.65
CA ARG A 368 -14.04 4.30 -1.42
C ARG A 368 -14.40 5.71 -0.97
N LYS A 369 -15.68 5.92 -0.72
CA LYS A 369 -16.17 7.13 -0.09
C LYS A 369 -16.13 6.96 1.43
N VAL A 370 -15.40 7.84 2.11
CA VAL A 370 -15.47 8.02 3.56
C VAL A 370 -16.13 9.37 3.82
N GLY A 371 -17.10 9.45 4.72
CA GLY A 371 -17.75 10.71 4.98
C GLY A 371 -19.12 10.60 5.63
N GLU A 372 -20.03 11.51 5.30
CA GLU A 372 -21.39 11.56 5.82
C GLU A 372 -22.16 10.26 5.58
N ASN A 373 -23.17 9.99 6.40
CA ASN A 373 -24.00 8.80 6.29
C ASN A 373 -24.64 8.66 4.90
N LEU A 374 -24.79 7.42 4.44
CA LEU A 374 -25.57 7.14 3.24
C LEU A 374 -27.03 7.52 3.45
N ASP A 375 -27.65 8.11 2.43
CA ASP A 375 -29.08 8.25 2.38
C ASP A 375 -29.72 6.90 1.98
N LEU A 376 -30.23 6.18 2.96
CA LEU A 376 -30.98 4.92 2.77
C LEU A 376 -32.50 5.15 2.80
N ALA A 377 -32.97 6.42 2.66
CA ALA A 377 -34.39 6.73 2.64
C ALA A 377 -35.12 6.00 1.50
N GLY A 378 -36.13 5.22 1.85
CA GLY A 378 -36.88 4.39 0.91
C GLY A 378 -36.33 2.97 0.65
N GLU A 379 -35.11 2.67 1.09
CA GLU A 379 -34.57 1.30 1.06
C GLU A 379 -35.13 0.47 2.23
N LYS A 380 -35.45 -0.79 1.96
CA LYS A 380 -35.93 -1.70 3.01
C LYS A 380 -34.79 -2.62 3.45
N PRO A 381 -34.49 -2.70 4.74
CA PRO A 381 -33.51 -3.66 5.23
C PRO A 381 -33.98 -5.10 4.96
N VAL A 382 -33.05 -5.95 4.59
CA VAL A 382 -33.28 -7.39 4.43
C VAL A 382 -33.42 -8.06 5.81
N TYR A 383 -32.74 -7.50 6.80
CA TYR A 383 -32.75 -7.98 8.18
C TYR A 383 -32.54 -6.83 9.17
N GLU A 384 -33.21 -6.89 10.30
CA GLU A 384 -32.97 -6.03 11.46
C GLU A 384 -32.77 -6.91 12.69
N GLY A 385 -31.84 -6.54 13.56
CA GLY A 385 -31.54 -7.36 14.73
C GLY A 385 -30.78 -6.62 15.82
N THR A 386 -30.54 -7.36 16.89
CA THR A 386 -29.77 -6.94 18.06
C THR A 386 -28.69 -7.99 18.32
N PHE A 387 -27.42 -7.60 18.29
CA PHE A 387 -26.32 -8.46 18.70
C PHE A 387 -26.37 -8.70 20.22
N LYS A 388 -25.83 -9.83 20.67
CA LYS A 388 -25.66 -10.08 22.10
C LYS A 388 -24.40 -9.41 22.61
N SER A 389 -24.42 -8.91 23.84
CA SER A 389 -23.17 -8.44 24.47
C SER A 389 -22.24 -9.63 24.71
N GLY A 390 -21.00 -9.54 24.22
CA GLY A 390 -19.97 -10.60 24.33
C GLY A 390 -18.86 -10.43 23.31
N ASN A 391 -17.78 -11.21 23.44
CA ASN A 391 -16.55 -11.09 22.62
C ASN A 391 -16.44 -12.17 21.53
N GLY A 392 -17.42 -13.03 21.36
CA GLY A 392 -17.36 -14.12 20.39
C GLY A 392 -18.17 -13.85 19.13
N TRP A 393 -17.95 -14.68 18.14
CA TRP A 393 -18.69 -14.68 16.89
C TRP A 393 -20.20 -14.79 17.11
N GLN A 394 -20.94 -13.99 16.37
CA GLN A 394 -22.40 -13.98 16.35
C GLN A 394 -22.90 -14.23 14.94
N HIS A 395 -23.66 -15.31 14.78
CA HIS A 395 -24.14 -15.76 13.47
C HIS A 395 -25.61 -15.37 13.30
N VAL A 396 -25.90 -14.72 12.16
CA VAL A 396 -27.23 -14.24 11.79
C VAL A 396 -27.67 -14.90 10.51
N LYS A 397 -28.87 -15.49 10.50
CA LYS A 397 -29.50 -16.07 9.30
C LYS A 397 -30.67 -15.22 8.85
N PHE A 398 -30.75 -14.90 7.57
CA PHE A 398 -31.86 -14.08 7.02
C PHE A 398 -33.15 -14.85 6.83
N GLY A 399 -33.12 -16.20 6.92
CA GLY A 399 -34.28 -17.06 6.67
C GLY A 399 -34.69 -17.15 5.18
N LYS A 400 -33.91 -16.58 4.28
CA LYS A 400 -34.09 -16.61 2.83
C LYS A 400 -32.73 -16.47 2.13
N GLU A 401 -32.68 -16.93 0.89
CA GLU A 401 -31.56 -16.68 -0.01
C GLU A 401 -31.76 -15.33 -0.72
N VAL A 402 -30.71 -14.53 -0.81
CA VAL A 402 -30.70 -13.25 -1.52
C VAL A 402 -29.50 -13.20 -2.45
N GLU A 403 -29.75 -13.06 -3.74
CA GLU A 403 -28.70 -12.77 -4.70
C GLU A 403 -28.32 -11.29 -4.59
N THR A 404 -27.04 -11.02 -4.37
CA THR A 404 -26.55 -9.66 -4.09
C THR A 404 -25.08 -9.50 -4.44
N ARG A 405 -24.73 -8.29 -4.82
CA ARG A 405 -23.34 -7.85 -5.01
C ARG A 405 -22.85 -6.92 -3.87
N PHE A 406 -23.78 -6.27 -3.18
CA PHE A 406 -23.44 -5.30 -2.15
C PHE A 406 -24.06 -5.68 -0.82
N PHE A 407 -23.25 -5.65 0.23
CA PHE A 407 -23.66 -5.82 1.62
C PHE A 407 -23.43 -4.52 2.37
N CYS A 408 -24.47 -4.01 3.01
CA CYS A 408 -24.40 -2.85 3.90
C CYS A 408 -24.83 -3.25 5.31
N LEU A 409 -23.95 -3.00 6.29
CA LEU A 409 -24.29 -3.05 7.71
C LEU A 409 -24.46 -1.61 8.21
N GLU A 410 -25.63 -1.31 8.74
CA GLU A 410 -25.96 -0.06 9.42
C GLU A 410 -26.08 -0.30 10.93
N ALA A 411 -25.14 0.23 11.70
CA ALA A 411 -25.19 0.21 13.16
C ALA A 411 -26.05 1.36 13.66
N LEU A 412 -26.97 1.10 14.58
CA LEU A 412 -27.94 2.08 15.08
C LEU A 412 -27.57 2.63 16.46
N ASN A 413 -26.85 1.85 17.26
CA ASN A 413 -26.31 2.22 18.55
C ASN A 413 -25.27 1.20 19.03
N ALA A 414 -24.64 1.48 20.16
CA ALA A 414 -23.64 0.62 20.80
C ALA A 414 -24.02 0.33 22.26
N TYR A 415 -23.47 -0.73 22.84
CA TYR A 415 -23.71 -1.15 24.21
C TYR A 415 -23.18 -0.17 25.26
N ASP A 416 -22.14 0.58 24.94
CA ASP A 416 -21.53 1.56 25.84
C ASP A 416 -22.20 2.93 25.83
N GLY A 417 -23.22 3.12 24.97
CA GLY A 417 -23.96 4.37 24.82
C GLY A 417 -23.15 5.54 24.22
N LYS A 418 -21.95 5.27 23.71
CA LYS A 418 -21.15 6.25 22.97
C LYS A 418 -21.51 6.25 21.49
N ASP A 419 -21.20 7.34 20.80
CA ASP A 419 -21.43 7.51 19.35
C ASP A 419 -20.32 6.85 18.51
N PHE A 420 -19.99 5.56 18.76
CA PHE A 420 -18.98 4.83 18.01
C PHE A 420 -19.47 3.45 17.59
N ALA A 421 -18.95 2.94 16.47
CA ALA A 421 -19.11 1.56 16.05
C ALA A 421 -17.74 0.93 15.79
N ALA A 422 -17.60 -0.36 16.15
CA ALA A 422 -16.39 -1.14 15.89
C ALA A 422 -16.76 -2.57 15.47
N ILE A 423 -16.00 -3.12 14.52
CA ILE A 423 -16.16 -4.47 13.98
C ILE A 423 -14.77 -5.07 13.81
N ALA A 424 -14.47 -6.21 14.45
CA ALA A 424 -13.25 -6.94 14.18
C ALA A 424 -13.35 -7.69 12.84
N GLU A 425 -14.39 -8.54 12.70
CA GLU A 425 -14.54 -9.34 11.51
C GLU A 425 -16.00 -9.47 11.06
N LEU A 426 -16.19 -9.56 9.74
CA LEU A 426 -17.45 -9.91 9.10
C LEU A 426 -17.26 -11.10 8.17
N GLU A 427 -18.21 -12.01 8.17
CA GLU A 427 -18.35 -13.09 7.20
C GLU A 427 -19.74 -13.02 6.57
N LEU A 428 -19.86 -13.35 5.28
CA LEU A 428 -21.15 -13.59 4.66
C LEU A 428 -21.31 -15.08 4.40
N LEU A 429 -22.49 -15.61 4.65
CA LEU A 429 -22.79 -17.02 4.52
C LEU A 429 -23.45 -17.30 3.17
N GLY A 430 -22.88 -18.24 2.42
CA GLY A 430 -23.41 -18.68 1.14
C GLY A 430 -24.65 -19.60 1.26
N ALA A 431 -25.13 -20.12 0.13
CA ALA A 431 -26.28 -21.03 0.08
C ALA A 431 -26.08 -22.32 0.89
N ASP A 432 -24.84 -22.78 1.01
CA ASP A 432 -24.46 -23.94 1.84
C ASP A 432 -24.30 -23.61 3.34
N GLY A 433 -24.51 -22.34 3.73
CA GLY A 433 -24.36 -21.84 5.08
C GLY A 433 -22.91 -21.65 5.55
N LYS A 434 -21.93 -21.79 4.64
CA LYS A 434 -20.51 -21.57 4.93
C LYS A 434 -20.09 -20.15 4.56
N PRO A 435 -19.01 -19.64 5.17
CA PRO A 435 -18.45 -18.36 4.81
C PRO A 435 -18.05 -18.28 3.33
N LEU A 436 -18.43 -17.19 2.66
CA LEU A 436 -18.02 -16.87 1.30
C LEU A 436 -16.55 -16.44 1.28
N SER A 437 -15.86 -16.75 0.18
CA SER A 437 -14.49 -16.25 -0.04
C SER A 437 -14.49 -14.72 -0.08
N ARG A 438 -13.59 -14.11 0.69
CA ARG A 438 -13.42 -12.65 0.80
C ARG A 438 -12.45 -12.08 -0.24
N GLN A 439 -11.91 -12.91 -1.14
CA GLN A 439 -10.81 -12.59 -2.06
C GLN A 439 -11.09 -11.37 -2.95
N HIS A 440 -12.35 -11.10 -3.29
CA HIS A 440 -12.76 -10.00 -4.18
C HIS A 440 -13.56 -8.91 -3.47
N TRP A 441 -13.65 -9.00 -2.14
CA TRP A 441 -14.37 -8.02 -1.37
C TRP A 441 -13.66 -6.68 -1.34
N LYS A 442 -14.46 -5.61 -1.36
CA LYS A 442 -13.97 -4.24 -1.30
C LYS A 442 -14.91 -3.41 -0.44
N VAL A 443 -14.40 -2.68 0.52
CA VAL A 443 -15.17 -1.62 1.14
C VAL A 443 -15.32 -0.50 0.13
N ILE A 444 -16.53 -0.15 -0.25
CA ILE A 444 -16.83 0.97 -1.14
C ILE A 444 -17.34 2.21 -0.42
N TYR A 445 -17.79 2.06 0.80
CA TYR A 445 -18.22 3.15 1.67
C TYR A 445 -18.03 2.80 3.14
N ALA A 446 -17.62 3.78 3.95
CA ALA A 446 -17.75 3.83 5.39
C ALA A 446 -18.08 5.27 5.78
N ASP A 447 -18.96 5.50 6.73
CA ASP A 447 -19.29 6.88 7.16
C ASP A 447 -18.11 7.57 7.85
N SER A 448 -17.31 6.83 8.60
CA SER A 448 -16.04 7.28 9.14
C SER A 448 -15.13 6.11 9.49
N GLU A 449 -13.85 6.39 9.69
CA GLU A 449 -12.86 5.43 10.19
C GLU A 449 -11.75 6.16 10.93
N GLU A 450 -11.13 5.46 11.88
CA GLU A 450 -10.01 6.01 12.64
C GLU A 450 -8.69 5.73 11.94
N THR A 451 -8.02 6.78 11.50
CA THR A 451 -6.74 6.74 10.79
C THR A 451 -5.69 7.69 11.34
N GLU A 452 -6.06 8.58 12.26
CA GLU A 452 -5.15 9.59 12.81
C GLU A 452 -4.34 9.04 14.00
N GLU A 453 -5.00 8.39 14.95
CA GLU A 453 -4.36 7.83 16.15
C GLU A 453 -4.14 6.32 16.07
N ALA A 454 -4.88 5.62 15.20
CA ALA A 454 -4.77 4.18 15.02
C ALA A 454 -5.18 3.73 13.62
N ASN A 455 -4.69 2.58 13.18
CA ASN A 455 -5.05 1.97 11.90
C ASN A 455 -6.33 1.12 12.03
N ASN A 456 -7.45 1.76 12.41
CA ASN A 456 -8.75 1.09 12.62
C ASN A 456 -9.71 1.35 11.47
N ILE A 457 -9.30 0.95 10.31
CA ILE A 457 -9.91 1.18 9.01
C ILE A 457 -10.99 0.16 8.67
N ALA A 458 -11.91 0.55 7.80
CA ALA A 458 -13.08 -0.26 7.49
C ALA A 458 -12.76 -1.62 6.83
N THR A 459 -11.58 -1.79 6.25
CA THR A 459 -11.21 -3.08 5.65
C THR A 459 -10.68 -4.11 6.61
N ASN A 460 -10.35 -3.70 7.81
CA ASN A 460 -10.02 -4.64 8.86
C ASN A 460 -11.19 -5.62 9.15
N VAL A 461 -12.42 -5.28 8.74
CA VAL A 461 -13.59 -6.15 8.97
C VAL A 461 -13.58 -7.48 8.19
N PHE A 462 -12.63 -7.67 7.25
CA PHE A 462 -12.49 -8.94 6.51
C PHE A 462 -11.04 -9.30 6.17
N ASP A 463 -10.08 -8.81 6.94
CA ASP A 463 -8.66 -9.06 6.73
C ASP A 463 -8.17 -10.41 7.30
N LEU A 464 -9.07 -11.19 7.91
CA LEU A 464 -8.81 -12.48 8.55
C LEU A 464 -7.95 -12.38 9.82
N GLN A 465 -7.92 -11.21 10.47
CA GLN A 465 -7.17 -10.97 11.70
C GLN A 465 -8.12 -10.48 12.79
N GLU A 466 -8.50 -11.35 13.70
CA GLU A 466 -9.41 -11.02 14.80
C GLU A 466 -8.88 -9.94 15.78
N SER A 467 -7.58 -9.64 15.68
CA SER A 467 -6.90 -8.60 16.49
C SER A 467 -7.01 -7.20 15.90
N THR A 468 -7.28 -7.07 14.61
CA THR A 468 -7.55 -5.80 13.94
C THR A 468 -9.04 -5.51 13.92
N PHE A 469 -9.45 -4.26 13.76
CA PHE A 469 -10.87 -3.92 13.70
C PHE A 469 -11.09 -2.58 12.99
N TRP A 470 -12.22 -2.41 12.38
CA TRP A 470 -12.75 -1.10 12.03
C TRP A 470 -13.26 -0.40 13.28
N HIS A 471 -12.97 0.88 13.39
CA HIS A 471 -13.56 1.77 14.38
C HIS A 471 -13.92 3.09 13.72
N THR A 472 -15.12 3.60 13.97
CA THR A 472 -15.49 4.94 13.54
C THR A 472 -14.57 5.99 14.18
N SER A 473 -14.30 7.10 13.48
CA SER A 473 -13.31 8.08 13.93
C SER A 473 -13.67 8.67 15.31
N TYR A 474 -12.65 8.74 16.18
CA TYR A 474 -12.72 9.40 17.48
C TYR A 474 -11.74 10.58 17.59
N SER A 475 -10.72 10.65 16.75
CA SER A 475 -9.69 11.70 16.70
C SER A 475 -10.13 12.90 15.84
N SER A 476 -10.98 12.66 14.81
CA SER A 476 -11.46 13.70 13.90
C SER A 476 -12.22 14.81 14.63
N ALA A 477 -12.00 16.06 14.18
CA ALA A 477 -12.80 17.23 14.62
C ALA A 477 -14.28 17.10 14.26
N ALA A 478 -14.63 16.37 13.19
CA ALA A 478 -16.00 16.04 12.82
C ALA A 478 -16.50 14.90 13.71
N LYS A 479 -17.46 15.20 14.59
CA LYS A 479 -18.09 14.18 15.42
C LYS A 479 -19.19 13.48 14.65
N HIS A 480 -18.90 12.23 14.29
CA HIS A 480 -19.88 11.34 13.67
C HIS A 480 -20.83 10.79 14.75
N LYS A 481 -22.09 10.61 14.38
CA LYS A 481 -23.13 10.04 15.23
C LYS A 481 -23.81 8.88 14.51
N PHE A 482 -24.46 8.01 15.28
CA PHE A 482 -25.31 6.99 14.69
C PHE A 482 -26.39 7.58 13.75
N PRO A 483 -26.73 6.85 12.65
CA PRO A 483 -26.29 5.50 12.31
C PRO A 483 -24.87 5.50 11.70
N HIS A 484 -24.09 4.45 12.00
CA HIS A 484 -22.82 4.20 11.35
C HIS A 484 -22.95 3.11 10.29
N GLN A 485 -22.28 3.27 9.14
CA GLN A 485 -22.51 2.43 7.97
C GLN A 485 -21.21 1.99 7.33
N ILE A 486 -21.18 0.71 6.93
CA ILE A 486 -20.14 0.15 6.08
C ILE A 486 -20.77 -0.60 4.92
N VAL A 487 -20.25 -0.38 3.68
CA VAL A 487 -20.71 -1.06 2.47
C VAL A 487 -19.57 -1.84 1.84
N ILE A 488 -19.81 -3.12 1.63
CA ILE A 488 -18.87 -4.05 1.01
C ILE A 488 -19.39 -4.46 -0.36
N ASN A 489 -18.57 -4.32 -1.42
CA ASN A 489 -18.79 -4.91 -2.73
C ASN A 489 -18.14 -6.29 -2.74
N LEU A 490 -18.90 -7.33 -3.03
CA LEU A 490 -18.46 -8.74 -3.04
C LEU A 490 -17.65 -9.10 -4.31
N GLY A 491 -17.54 -8.17 -5.26
CA GLY A 491 -16.84 -8.37 -6.53
C GLY A 491 -17.71 -8.93 -7.64
N GLU A 492 -18.66 -9.81 -7.32
CA GLU A 492 -19.64 -10.42 -8.22
C GLU A 492 -20.93 -10.72 -7.47
N ASP A 493 -22.00 -11.04 -8.19
CA ASP A 493 -23.27 -11.43 -7.57
C ASP A 493 -23.11 -12.78 -6.84
N LYS A 494 -23.52 -12.83 -5.60
CA LYS A 494 -23.46 -14.00 -4.71
C LYS A 494 -24.81 -14.27 -4.05
N ILE A 495 -25.11 -15.54 -3.82
CA ILE A 495 -26.25 -15.92 -2.96
C ILE A 495 -25.77 -15.82 -1.52
N VAL A 496 -26.44 -14.97 -0.73
CA VAL A 496 -26.17 -14.74 0.68
C VAL A 496 -27.40 -15.16 1.51
N THR A 497 -27.17 -15.96 2.56
CA THR A 497 -28.21 -16.49 3.45
C THR A 497 -28.13 -15.95 4.86
N GLY A 498 -27.05 -15.22 5.17
CA GLY A 498 -26.79 -14.67 6.48
C GLY A 498 -25.39 -14.06 6.55
N PHE A 499 -25.00 -13.67 7.76
CA PHE A 499 -23.66 -13.16 8.03
C PHE A 499 -23.22 -13.49 9.46
N SER A 500 -21.91 -13.38 9.71
CA SER A 500 -21.32 -13.49 11.04
C SER A 500 -20.62 -12.17 11.39
N TYR A 501 -20.75 -11.75 12.63
CA TYR A 501 -20.14 -10.55 13.20
C TYR A 501 -19.24 -10.93 14.37
N LEU A 502 -18.02 -10.43 14.38
CA LEU A 502 -17.10 -10.49 15.51
C LEU A 502 -16.87 -9.07 16.05
N PRO A 503 -17.24 -8.78 17.31
CA PRO A 503 -16.86 -7.51 17.95
C PRO A 503 -15.37 -7.47 18.27
N ARG A 504 -14.81 -6.26 18.46
CA ARG A 504 -13.42 -6.11 18.89
C ARG A 504 -13.15 -6.86 20.21
N ALA A 505 -12.00 -7.51 20.30
CA ALA A 505 -11.64 -8.41 21.42
C ALA A 505 -11.03 -7.68 22.63
N GLU A 506 -10.66 -6.40 22.51
CA GLU A 506 -9.99 -5.65 23.57
C GLU A 506 -10.88 -5.48 24.83
N ALA A 507 -10.24 -5.26 25.97
CA ALA A 507 -10.92 -5.01 27.25
C ALA A 507 -11.81 -3.75 27.21
N ASP A 508 -11.43 -2.76 26.41
CA ASP A 508 -12.26 -1.60 26.07
C ASP A 508 -13.26 -1.98 24.96
N LYS A 509 -14.50 -2.14 25.34
CA LYS A 509 -15.61 -2.49 24.45
C LYS A 509 -16.25 -1.28 23.76
N THR A 510 -15.52 -0.18 23.61
CA THR A 510 -16.02 1.01 22.93
C THR A 510 -16.45 0.68 21.51
N GLY A 511 -17.68 1.06 21.15
CA GLY A 511 -18.24 0.86 19.83
C GLY A 511 -18.80 -0.55 19.57
N MET A 512 -18.94 -1.42 20.57
CA MET A 512 -19.61 -2.71 20.39
C MET A 512 -21.05 -2.50 19.94
N ILE A 513 -21.35 -2.83 18.68
CA ILE A 513 -22.66 -2.62 18.06
C ILE A 513 -23.74 -3.41 18.80
N LYS A 514 -24.89 -2.78 19.05
CA LYS A 514 -26.03 -3.42 19.64
C LYS A 514 -27.15 -3.64 18.61
N ASP A 515 -27.84 -2.59 18.20
CA ASP A 515 -28.94 -2.69 17.24
C ASP A 515 -28.42 -2.33 15.83
N TYR A 516 -28.86 -3.07 14.82
CA TYR A 516 -28.35 -2.93 13.46
C TYR A 516 -29.41 -3.28 12.40
N ARG A 517 -29.14 -2.83 11.18
CA ARG A 517 -29.86 -3.20 9.95
C ARG A 517 -28.89 -3.70 8.89
N VAL A 518 -29.38 -4.59 8.04
CA VAL A 518 -28.63 -5.09 6.88
C VAL A 518 -29.40 -4.81 5.61
N TYR A 519 -28.70 -4.25 4.63
CA TYR A 519 -29.21 -4.03 3.28
C TYR A 519 -28.37 -4.82 2.29
N LEU A 520 -29.01 -5.40 1.29
CA LEU A 520 -28.40 -6.19 0.20
C LEU A 520 -28.89 -5.66 -1.13
N LYS A 521 -27.98 -5.48 -2.11
CA LYS A 521 -28.32 -4.94 -3.42
C LYS A 521 -27.45 -5.53 -4.54
#